data_662806455b4451f3b55cfd9e8c5d2097
#
_entry.id   662806455b4451f3b55cfd9e8c5d2097
#
_cell.length_a   1.000
_cell.length_b   1.000
_cell.length_c   1.000
_cell.angle_alpha   90.00
_cell.angle_beta   90.00
_cell.angle_gamma   90.00
#
_symmetry.space_group_name_H-M   'P 1'
#
loop_
_entity.id
_entity.type
_entity.pdbx_description
1 polymer ?
#
loop_
_entity_poly.entity_id
_entity_poly.type
_entity_poly.pdbx_seq_one_letter_code
_entity_poly.pdbx_strand_id
1 'polypeptide(L)'
;MLDFTGKVAIVTGAGSVGPGWGNGKATAVLLARRGAKVLAIDCNPAAVEETVGIIRSEGGTAEARICDVTSSTAFEAAVEACVARFGQLDIMVNNVGGSHPGGAESMPEEVWEKQIALNLRSAFLGCKFALPHLRRRPGSAIVNLASIAALRMGADRPHVAYSAAKHGVIALSKSVAIENAKAGVRCNTVIPGLMHTPLVEHRLVRQLGTNDAAALIAKRNAQVPMGKMGDAWDVAHAVLFLASDEAKHITGTELLVDGGMSAAMP
;
A
#
# COMPACT_ATOMS: atom_id res chain seq x y z
N MET A 1 21.64 -6.79 5.81
CA MET A 1 20.62 -5.76 6.13
C MET A 1 20.19 -5.16 4.82
N LEU A 2 18.88 -5.02 4.55
CA LEU A 2 18.39 -4.46 3.28
C LEU A 2 18.96 -3.05 3.08
N ASP A 3 19.58 -2.78 1.93
CA ASP A 3 20.19 -1.50 1.58
C ASP A 3 19.51 -0.93 0.33
N PHE A 4 19.10 0.34 0.41
CA PHE A 4 18.48 1.08 -0.68
C PHE A 4 19.27 2.36 -1.02
N THR A 5 20.55 2.42 -0.61
CA THR A 5 21.42 3.54 -0.95
C THR A 5 21.47 3.74 -2.46
N GLY A 6 21.22 4.99 -2.89
CA GLY A 6 21.16 5.35 -4.30
C GLY A 6 19.87 4.99 -5.03
N LYS A 7 18.92 4.31 -4.39
CA LYS A 7 17.59 4.03 -4.95
C LYS A 7 16.63 5.20 -4.70
N VAL A 8 15.66 5.35 -5.60
CA VAL A 8 14.56 6.34 -5.50
C VAL A 8 13.24 5.60 -5.47
N ALA A 9 12.41 5.93 -4.48
CA ALA A 9 11.11 5.31 -4.28
C ALA A 9 9.97 6.32 -4.30
N ILE A 10 8.84 5.94 -4.90
CA ILE A 10 7.55 6.59 -4.72
C ILE A 10 6.71 5.71 -3.79
N VAL A 11 6.12 6.32 -2.75
CA VAL A 11 5.16 5.66 -1.86
C VAL A 11 3.86 6.44 -1.87
N THR A 12 2.76 5.82 -2.30
CA THR A 12 1.42 6.42 -2.28
C THR A 12 0.68 6.16 -0.98
N GLY A 13 -0.16 7.10 -0.53
CA GLY A 13 -0.79 7.02 0.78
C GLY A 13 0.24 7.03 1.90
N ALA A 14 1.28 7.88 1.76
CA ALA A 14 2.41 7.95 2.67
C ALA A 14 2.13 8.78 3.93
N GLY A 15 0.93 9.36 4.05
CA GLY A 15 0.43 9.96 5.29
C GLY A 15 -0.21 8.95 6.23
N SER A 16 -0.92 9.47 7.24
CA SER A 16 -1.74 8.67 8.14
C SER A 16 -3.08 9.38 8.36
N VAL A 17 -4.15 8.61 8.53
CA VAL A 17 -5.51 9.14 8.77
C VAL A 17 -5.71 9.69 10.18
N GLY A 18 -4.70 9.58 11.04
CA GLY A 18 -4.68 10.05 12.40
C GLY A 18 -3.28 9.86 13.02
N PRO A 19 -3.08 10.25 14.29
CA PRO A 19 -1.81 10.07 14.99
C PRO A 19 -1.34 8.62 14.97
N GLY A 20 -0.05 8.39 14.73
CA GLY A 20 0.55 7.06 14.67
C GLY A 20 1.04 6.65 13.29
N TRP A 21 1.11 5.34 13.05
CA TRP A 21 1.75 4.76 11.87
C TRP A 21 0.73 4.06 10.96
N GLY A 22 0.48 4.65 9.78
CA GLY A 22 -0.16 3.97 8.66
C GLY A 22 0.86 3.16 7.85
N ASN A 23 0.40 2.16 7.08
CA ASN A 23 1.29 1.29 6.30
C ASN A 23 2.18 2.08 5.33
N GLY A 24 1.63 3.08 4.63
CA GLY A 24 2.38 3.91 3.69
C GLY A 24 3.39 4.81 4.40
N LYS A 25 3.02 5.42 5.54
CA LYS A 25 3.93 6.23 6.37
C LYS A 25 5.10 5.39 6.86
N ALA A 26 4.84 4.22 7.46
CA ALA A 26 5.89 3.31 7.93
C ALA A 26 6.80 2.84 6.79
N THR A 27 6.22 2.51 5.62
CA THR A 27 6.98 2.11 4.43
C THR A 27 7.90 3.23 3.94
N ALA A 28 7.39 4.46 3.83
CA ALA A 28 8.19 5.61 3.38
C ALA A 28 9.37 5.89 4.32
N VAL A 29 9.10 5.92 5.63
CA VAL A 29 10.13 6.15 6.65
C VAL A 29 11.14 5.01 6.66
N LEU A 30 10.70 3.76 6.58
CA LEU A 30 11.61 2.61 6.61
C LEU A 30 12.51 2.54 5.36
N LEU A 31 11.99 2.84 4.17
CA LEU A 31 12.79 2.97 2.93
C LEU A 31 13.87 4.05 3.09
N ALA A 32 13.50 5.22 3.62
CA ALA A 32 14.45 6.30 3.84
C ALA A 32 15.54 5.94 4.87
N ARG A 33 15.17 5.29 5.99
CA ARG A 33 16.12 4.76 6.99
C ARG A 33 17.11 3.74 6.40
N ARG A 34 16.77 3.15 5.25
CA ARG A 34 17.62 2.21 4.51
C ARG A 34 18.34 2.86 3.32
N GLY A 35 18.35 4.20 3.24
CA GLY A 35 19.13 4.95 2.28
C GLY A 35 18.40 5.34 1.00
N ALA A 36 17.12 4.99 0.82
CA ALA A 36 16.35 5.44 -0.33
C ALA A 36 16.02 6.93 -0.25
N LYS A 37 15.99 7.60 -1.41
CA LYS A 37 15.32 8.90 -1.56
C LYS A 37 13.84 8.64 -1.82
N VAL A 38 12.94 9.33 -1.11
CA VAL A 38 11.52 9.01 -1.15
C VAL A 38 10.70 10.20 -1.65
N LEU A 39 9.87 10.01 -2.68
CA LEU A 39 8.72 10.87 -2.93
C LEU A 39 7.52 10.29 -2.18
N ALA A 40 7.11 10.96 -1.13
CA ALA A 40 5.93 10.62 -0.35
C ALA A 40 4.68 11.28 -0.96
N ILE A 41 3.68 10.49 -1.34
CA ILE A 41 2.45 10.99 -1.96
C ILE A 41 1.26 10.74 -1.04
N ASP A 42 0.47 11.78 -0.79
CA ASP A 42 -0.83 11.68 -0.13
C ASP A 42 -1.76 12.80 -0.60
N CYS A 43 -3.08 12.59 -0.44
CA CYS A 43 -4.07 13.66 -0.69
C CYS A 43 -4.22 14.62 0.51
N ASN A 44 -3.74 14.22 1.70
CA ASN A 44 -3.74 15.05 2.90
C ASN A 44 -2.37 15.75 3.07
N PRO A 45 -2.30 17.09 2.88
CA PRO A 45 -1.05 17.83 2.97
C PRO A 45 -0.35 17.70 4.32
N ALA A 46 -1.08 17.85 5.42
CA ALA A 46 -0.52 17.80 6.76
C ALA A 46 0.07 16.42 7.09
N ALA A 47 -0.63 15.35 6.67
CA ALA A 47 -0.19 13.98 6.94
C ALA A 47 1.07 13.58 6.15
N VAL A 48 1.20 14.03 4.91
CA VAL A 48 2.41 13.74 4.11
C VAL A 48 3.60 14.58 4.55
N GLU A 49 3.37 15.83 4.93
CA GLU A 49 4.45 16.68 5.46
C GLU A 49 4.98 16.17 6.80
N GLU A 50 4.11 15.66 7.68
CA GLU A 50 4.54 14.98 8.91
C GLU A 50 5.50 13.81 8.60
N THR A 51 5.16 12.97 7.63
CA THR A 51 6.00 11.85 7.22
C THR A 51 7.35 12.31 6.69
N VAL A 52 7.36 13.32 5.82
CA VAL A 52 8.59 13.90 5.27
C VAL A 52 9.42 14.57 6.37
N GLY A 53 8.77 15.25 7.30
CA GLY A 53 9.43 15.84 8.47
C GLY A 53 10.16 14.81 9.31
N ILE A 54 9.55 13.65 9.58
CA ILE A 54 10.19 12.54 10.28
C ILE A 54 11.43 12.06 9.50
N ILE A 55 11.30 11.79 8.21
CA ILE A 55 12.40 11.32 7.38
C ILE A 55 13.57 12.29 7.41
N ARG A 56 13.30 13.60 7.23
CA ARG A 56 14.32 14.64 7.24
C ARG A 56 14.99 14.82 8.60
N SER A 57 14.22 14.73 9.69
CA SER A 57 14.76 14.82 11.05
C SER A 57 15.71 13.66 11.41
N GLU A 58 15.54 12.51 10.74
CA GLU A 58 16.41 11.35 10.86
C GLU A 58 17.60 11.37 9.86
N GLY A 59 17.78 12.49 9.10
CA GLY A 59 18.86 12.63 8.13
C GLY A 59 18.58 12.01 6.76
N GLY A 60 17.39 11.47 6.52
CA GLY A 60 16.98 10.92 5.24
C GLY A 60 16.57 11.98 4.22
N THR A 61 16.38 11.57 2.97
CA THR A 61 15.97 12.44 1.86
C THR A 61 14.55 12.12 1.44
N ALA A 62 13.63 13.06 1.58
CA ALA A 62 12.25 12.91 1.11
C ALA A 62 11.65 14.24 0.64
N GLU A 63 10.70 14.13 -0.29
CA GLU A 63 9.85 15.21 -0.77
C GLU A 63 8.38 14.82 -0.62
N ALA A 64 7.54 15.78 -0.23
CA ALA A 64 6.10 15.59 -0.18
C ALA A 64 5.46 15.96 -1.53
N ARG A 65 4.46 15.19 -1.94
CA ARG A 65 3.63 15.52 -3.08
C ARG A 65 2.16 15.33 -2.76
N ILE A 66 1.40 16.41 -2.81
CA ILE A 66 -0.06 16.34 -2.65
C ILE A 66 -0.62 15.86 -3.99
N CYS A 67 -1.30 14.71 -3.99
CA CYS A 67 -1.87 14.14 -5.19
C CYS A 67 -3.04 13.20 -4.86
N ASP A 68 -4.15 13.39 -5.56
CA ASP A 68 -5.20 12.37 -5.67
C ASP A 68 -4.78 11.34 -6.72
N VAL A 69 -4.38 10.16 -6.27
CA VAL A 69 -3.94 9.04 -7.13
C VAL A 69 -5.05 8.45 -8.01
N THR A 70 -6.30 8.87 -7.84
CA THR A 70 -7.41 8.52 -8.73
C THR A 70 -7.47 9.45 -9.95
N SER A 71 -6.81 10.61 -9.92
CA SER A 71 -6.65 11.52 -11.05
C SER A 71 -5.45 11.10 -11.90
N SER A 72 -5.70 10.70 -13.15
CA SER A 72 -4.66 10.26 -14.09
C SER A 72 -3.59 11.32 -14.31
N THR A 73 -4.03 12.56 -14.59
CA THR A 73 -3.12 13.69 -14.86
C THR A 73 -2.31 14.10 -13.64
N ALA A 74 -2.93 14.12 -12.45
CA ALA A 74 -2.22 14.45 -11.22
C ALA A 74 -1.18 13.39 -10.85
N PHE A 75 -1.51 12.11 -11.05
CA PHE A 75 -0.58 11.03 -10.73
C PHE A 75 0.59 10.97 -11.71
N GLU A 76 0.33 11.14 -13.03
CA GLU A 76 1.38 11.26 -14.04
C GLU A 76 2.36 12.39 -13.69
N ALA A 77 1.84 13.59 -13.42
CA ALA A 77 2.65 14.73 -13.00
C ALA A 77 3.45 14.49 -11.72
N ALA A 78 2.93 13.68 -10.78
CA ALA A 78 3.65 13.31 -9.57
C ALA A 78 4.83 12.37 -9.86
N VAL A 79 4.66 11.40 -10.75
CA VAL A 79 5.75 10.49 -11.17
C VAL A 79 6.84 11.26 -11.93
N GLU A 80 6.45 12.14 -12.87
CA GLU A 80 7.41 12.97 -13.60
C GLU A 80 8.17 13.93 -12.66
N ALA A 81 7.50 14.51 -11.66
CA ALA A 81 8.15 15.34 -10.66
C ALA A 81 9.19 14.55 -9.84
N CYS A 82 8.93 13.28 -9.53
CA CYS A 82 9.90 12.40 -8.87
C CYS A 82 11.17 12.24 -9.70
N VAL A 83 10.99 11.92 -10.98
CA VAL A 83 12.12 11.70 -11.91
C VAL A 83 12.88 13.01 -12.15
N ALA A 84 12.19 14.13 -12.34
CA ALA A 84 12.82 15.44 -12.47
C ALA A 84 13.65 15.83 -11.22
N ARG A 85 13.13 15.50 -10.02
CA ARG A 85 13.77 15.87 -8.74
C ARG A 85 14.96 14.98 -8.37
N PHE A 86 14.86 13.66 -8.62
CA PHE A 86 15.84 12.69 -8.16
C PHE A 86 16.66 12.04 -9.29
N GLY A 87 16.28 12.29 -10.56
CA GLY A 87 16.98 11.79 -11.75
C GLY A 87 16.59 10.37 -12.18
N GLN A 88 15.83 9.63 -11.35
CA GLN A 88 15.46 8.23 -11.60
C GLN A 88 14.24 7.80 -10.79
N LEU A 89 13.74 6.59 -11.09
CA LEU A 89 12.76 5.88 -10.28
C LEU A 89 13.13 4.39 -10.27
N ASP A 90 13.29 3.81 -9.09
CA ASP A 90 13.65 2.39 -8.88
C ASP A 90 12.54 1.59 -8.23
N ILE A 91 11.70 2.23 -7.40
CA ILE A 91 10.69 1.54 -6.60
C ILE A 91 9.37 2.31 -6.66
N MET A 92 8.28 1.59 -6.99
CA MET A 92 6.92 2.09 -6.90
C MET A 92 6.11 1.30 -5.89
N VAL A 93 5.59 1.96 -4.84
CA VAL A 93 4.72 1.34 -3.83
C VAL A 93 3.31 1.91 -3.95
N ASN A 94 2.39 1.08 -4.46
CA ASN A 94 0.97 1.40 -4.58
C ASN A 94 0.25 0.95 -3.31
N ASN A 95 0.20 1.83 -2.29
CA ASN A 95 -0.35 1.50 -0.99
C ASN A 95 -1.76 2.09 -0.77
N VAL A 96 -2.20 3.07 -1.55
CA VAL A 96 -3.52 3.69 -1.35
C VAL A 96 -4.63 2.67 -1.40
N GLY A 97 -5.57 2.80 -0.46
CA GLY A 97 -6.76 1.98 -0.42
C GLY A 97 -7.64 2.27 0.79
N GLY A 98 -8.86 1.75 0.71
CA GLY A 98 -9.82 1.87 1.81
C GLY A 98 -11.11 1.15 1.46
N SER A 99 -11.75 0.55 2.47
CA SER A 99 -12.95 -0.24 2.29
C SER A 99 -14.21 0.56 2.64
N HIS A 100 -15.28 0.30 1.91
CA HIS A 100 -16.65 0.67 2.28
C HIS A 100 -17.48 -0.62 2.37
N PRO A 101 -18.23 -0.85 3.48
CA PRO A 101 -19.06 -2.05 3.59
C PRO A 101 -20.25 -1.96 2.63
N GLY A 102 -20.73 -3.12 2.19
CA GLY A 102 -21.90 -3.29 1.33
C GLY A 102 -21.87 -4.61 0.58
N GLY A 103 -23.04 -5.23 0.45
CA GLY A 103 -23.27 -6.42 -0.36
C GLY A 103 -23.58 -6.08 -1.81
N ALA A 104 -23.69 -7.09 -2.67
CA ALA A 104 -23.92 -6.89 -4.11
C ALA A 104 -25.26 -6.21 -4.41
N GLU A 105 -26.32 -6.50 -3.64
CA GLU A 105 -27.64 -5.90 -3.80
C GLU A 105 -27.74 -4.50 -3.20
N SER A 106 -27.07 -4.28 -2.04
CA SER A 106 -27.27 -3.06 -1.26
C SER A 106 -26.27 -1.95 -1.55
N MET A 107 -25.19 -2.22 -2.30
CA MET A 107 -24.16 -1.21 -2.58
C MET A 107 -24.60 -0.29 -3.72
N PRO A 108 -24.66 1.05 -3.51
CA PRO A 108 -24.89 1.98 -4.60
C PRO A 108 -23.78 1.92 -5.65
N GLU A 109 -24.13 2.01 -6.95
CA GLU A 109 -23.15 1.95 -8.06
C GLU A 109 -22.05 3.00 -7.91
N GLU A 110 -22.39 4.22 -7.51
CA GLU A 110 -21.41 5.29 -7.29
C GLU A 110 -20.39 4.98 -6.16
N VAL A 111 -20.80 4.21 -5.14
CA VAL A 111 -19.90 3.73 -4.10
C VAL A 111 -19.00 2.63 -4.65
N TRP A 112 -19.55 1.73 -5.46
CA TRP A 112 -18.79 0.72 -6.19
C TRP A 112 -17.70 1.37 -7.05
N GLU A 113 -18.06 2.31 -7.91
CA GLU A 113 -17.12 3.01 -8.81
C GLU A 113 -16.01 3.74 -8.02
N LYS A 114 -16.37 4.43 -6.94
CA LYS A 114 -15.38 5.06 -6.05
C LYS A 114 -14.42 4.05 -5.43
N GLN A 115 -14.93 2.87 -5.04
CA GLN A 115 -14.08 1.80 -4.47
C GLN A 115 -13.15 1.20 -5.52
N ILE A 116 -13.61 0.97 -6.75
CA ILE A 116 -12.79 0.50 -7.86
C ILE A 116 -11.73 1.56 -8.21
N ALA A 117 -12.12 2.82 -8.32
CA ALA A 117 -11.19 3.91 -8.61
C ALA A 117 -10.08 4.03 -7.55
N LEU A 118 -10.45 4.01 -6.27
CA LEU A 118 -9.52 4.17 -5.16
C LEU A 118 -8.56 2.97 -5.01
N ASN A 119 -9.05 1.74 -5.14
CA ASN A 119 -8.30 0.53 -4.76
C ASN A 119 -7.62 -0.18 -5.93
N LEU A 120 -8.21 -0.16 -7.14
CA LEU A 120 -7.69 -0.88 -8.31
C LEU A 120 -7.13 0.07 -9.36
N ARG A 121 -7.94 1.09 -9.78
CA ARG A 121 -7.50 2.03 -10.80
C ARG A 121 -6.27 2.83 -10.36
N SER A 122 -6.18 3.22 -9.10
CA SER A 122 -5.00 3.90 -8.56
C SER A 122 -3.73 3.06 -8.68
N ALA A 123 -3.78 1.76 -8.36
CA ALA A 123 -2.66 0.85 -8.53
C ALA A 123 -2.29 0.67 -10.01
N PHE A 124 -3.28 0.57 -10.90
CA PHE A 124 -3.06 0.53 -12.35
C PHE A 124 -2.36 1.80 -12.83
N LEU A 125 -2.80 2.99 -12.42
CA LEU A 125 -2.18 4.25 -12.82
C LEU A 125 -0.73 4.35 -12.29
N GLY A 126 -0.48 3.92 -11.05
CA GLY A 126 0.87 3.85 -10.50
C GLY A 126 1.79 2.94 -11.32
N CYS A 127 1.33 1.75 -11.71
CA CYS A 127 2.06 0.89 -12.62
C CYS A 127 2.28 1.55 -13.98
N LYS A 128 1.22 2.10 -14.58
CA LYS A 128 1.24 2.71 -15.91
C LYS A 128 2.29 3.82 -16.02
N PHE A 129 2.31 4.75 -15.09
CA PHE A 129 3.20 5.91 -15.17
C PHE A 129 4.62 5.60 -14.67
N ALA A 130 4.80 4.66 -13.74
CA ALA A 130 6.11 4.27 -13.26
C ALA A 130 6.89 3.40 -14.25
N LEU A 131 6.24 2.49 -14.98
CA LEU A 131 6.88 1.49 -15.83
C LEU A 131 7.84 2.07 -16.90
N PRO A 132 7.56 3.19 -17.60
CA PRO A 132 8.50 3.77 -18.56
C PRO A 132 9.85 4.14 -17.93
N HIS A 133 9.85 4.55 -16.67
CA HIS A 133 11.04 4.92 -15.90
C HIS A 133 11.73 3.69 -15.31
N LEU A 134 10.94 2.76 -14.73
CA LEU A 134 11.44 1.53 -14.12
C LEU A 134 12.15 0.62 -15.14
N ARG A 135 11.64 0.52 -16.36
CA ARG A 135 12.28 -0.27 -17.44
C ARG A 135 13.69 0.24 -17.83
N ARG A 136 14.02 1.49 -17.49
CA ARG A 136 15.39 2.04 -17.68
C ARG A 136 16.33 1.66 -16.55
N ARG A 137 15.82 0.98 -15.52
CA ARG A 137 16.51 0.65 -14.27
C ARG A 137 16.33 -0.84 -13.95
N PRO A 138 17.08 -1.75 -14.64
CA PRO A 138 17.02 -3.19 -14.32
C PRO A 138 17.26 -3.44 -12.83
N GLY A 139 16.46 -4.33 -12.24
CA GLY A 139 16.43 -4.54 -10.79
C GLY A 139 15.39 -3.68 -10.04
N SER A 140 14.65 -2.83 -10.76
CA SER A 140 13.55 -2.04 -10.17
C SER A 140 12.37 -2.92 -9.73
N ALA A 141 11.52 -2.36 -8.86
CA ALA A 141 10.42 -3.10 -8.28
C ALA A 141 9.14 -2.28 -8.15
N ILE A 142 8.01 -2.94 -8.38
CA ILE A 142 6.67 -2.47 -8.00
C ILE A 142 6.16 -3.35 -6.86
N VAL A 143 5.65 -2.75 -5.80
CA VAL A 143 4.97 -3.46 -4.72
C VAL A 143 3.56 -2.89 -4.56
N ASN A 144 2.57 -3.71 -4.81
CA ASN A 144 1.16 -3.36 -4.71
C ASN A 144 0.57 -3.88 -3.39
N LEU A 145 -0.23 -3.06 -2.69
CA LEU A 145 -0.92 -3.47 -1.47
C LEU A 145 -2.33 -3.98 -1.81
N ALA A 146 -2.54 -5.28 -1.65
CA ALA A 146 -3.86 -5.89 -1.66
C ALA A 146 -4.48 -5.91 -0.24
N SER A 147 -5.17 -6.95 0.12
CA SER A 147 -5.77 -7.18 1.45
C SER A 147 -6.19 -8.64 1.57
N ILE A 148 -6.24 -9.17 2.78
CA ILE A 148 -6.86 -10.47 3.08
C ILE A 148 -8.31 -10.54 2.58
N ALA A 149 -9.01 -9.41 2.49
CA ALA A 149 -10.35 -9.30 1.91
C ALA A 149 -10.42 -9.67 0.41
N ALA A 150 -9.30 -9.77 -0.29
CA ALA A 150 -9.24 -10.33 -1.64
C ALA A 150 -9.42 -11.86 -1.64
N LEU A 151 -9.05 -12.53 -0.56
CA LEU A 151 -8.98 -13.99 -0.47
C LEU A 151 -10.08 -14.58 0.43
N ARG A 152 -10.49 -13.85 1.46
CA ARG A 152 -11.45 -14.30 2.48
C ARG A 152 -12.41 -13.19 2.86
N MET A 153 -13.67 -13.57 3.08
CA MET A 153 -14.74 -12.66 3.48
C MET A 153 -15.45 -13.20 4.72
N GLY A 154 -15.75 -12.29 5.65
CA GLY A 154 -16.70 -12.59 6.73
C GLY A 154 -18.13 -12.35 6.25
N ALA A 155 -19.04 -13.25 6.59
CA ALA A 155 -20.46 -13.16 6.20
C ALA A 155 -21.16 -11.93 6.80
N ASP A 156 -20.79 -11.56 8.04
CA ASP A 156 -21.46 -10.50 8.80
C ASP A 156 -21.24 -9.08 8.24
N ARG A 157 -20.19 -8.89 7.43
CA ARG A 157 -19.83 -7.58 6.91
C ARG A 157 -19.22 -7.68 5.51
N PRO A 158 -20.06 -7.82 4.48
CA PRO A 158 -19.59 -7.89 3.11
C PRO A 158 -18.94 -6.57 2.66
N HIS A 159 -17.92 -6.66 1.82
CA HIS A 159 -17.20 -5.55 1.21
C HIS A 159 -17.01 -5.81 -0.28
N VAL A 160 -18.11 -6.02 -1.02
CA VAL A 160 -18.09 -6.58 -2.38
C VAL A 160 -17.14 -5.82 -3.31
N ALA A 161 -17.23 -4.49 -3.36
CA ALA A 161 -16.37 -3.68 -4.23
C ALA A 161 -14.90 -3.69 -3.81
N TYR A 162 -14.65 -3.61 -2.50
CA TYR A 162 -13.28 -3.64 -1.97
C TYR A 162 -12.58 -4.97 -2.24
N SER A 163 -13.30 -6.08 -2.04
CA SER A 163 -12.78 -7.42 -2.29
C SER A 163 -12.50 -7.65 -3.77
N ALA A 164 -13.43 -7.28 -4.65
CA ALA A 164 -13.24 -7.34 -6.09
C ALA A 164 -12.04 -6.51 -6.54
N ALA A 165 -11.93 -5.25 -6.04
CA ALA A 165 -10.82 -4.37 -6.37
C ALA A 165 -9.47 -4.94 -5.88
N LYS A 166 -9.39 -5.44 -4.64
CA LYS A 166 -8.14 -5.97 -4.08
C LYS A 166 -7.74 -7.31 -4.70
N HIS A 167 -8.69 -8.14 -5.13
CA HIS A 167 -8.38 -9.30 -5.97
C HIS A 167 -7.91 -8.87 -7.37
N GLY A 168 -8.51 -7.84 -7.94
CA GLY A 168 -8.05 -7.21 -9.18
C GLY A 168 -6.61 -6.70 -9.10
N VAL A 169 -6.18 -6.15 -7.95
CA VAL A 169 -4.77 -5.74 -7.72
C VAL A 169 -3.81 -6.94 -7.80
N ILE A 170 -4.21 -8.10 -7.29
CA ILE A 170 -3.41 -9.33 -7.39
C ILE A 170 -3.24 -9.73 -8.86
N ALA A 171 -4.34 -9.78 -9.61
CA ALA A 171 -4.33 -10.12 -11.04
C ALA A 171 -3.52 -9.11 -11.86
N LEU A 172 -3.70 -7.81 -11.62
CA LEU A 172 -2.90 -6.73 -12.21
C LEU A 172 -1.41 -6.93 -11.96
N SER A 173 -1.02 -7.24 -10.71
CA SER A 173 0.38 -7.41 -10.33
C SER A 173 1.04 -8.57 -11.08
N LYS A 174 0.35 -9.69 -11.23
CA LYS A 174 0.82 -10.85 -12.01
C LYS A 174 1.00 -10.51 -13.48
N SER A 175 0.04 -9.81 -14.09
CA SER A 175 0.11 -9.38 -15.47
C SER A 175 1.30 -8.44 -15.71
N VAL A 176 1.46 -7.43 -14.85
CA VAL A 176 2.58 -6.47 -14.91
C VAL A 176 3.92 -7.17 -14.69
N ALA A 177 3.98 -8.14 -13.79
CA ALA A 177 5.19 -8.91 -13.51
C ALA A 177 5.69 -9.66 -14.75
N ILE A 178 4.80 -10.41 -15.41
CA ILE A 178 5.17 -11.23 -16.58
C ILE A 178 5.50 -10.35 -17.78
N GLU A 179 4.71 -9.29 -18.03
CA GLU A 179 4.97 -8.35 -19.12
C GLU A 179 6.37 -7.71 -19.03
N ASN A 180 6.85 -7.42 -17.82
CA ASN A 180 8.04 -6.61 -17.60
C ASN A 180 9.26 -7.40 -17.09
N ALA A 181 9.14 -8.73 -16.92
CA ALA A 181 10.21 -9.59 -16.41
C ALA A 181 11.50 -9.50 -17.24
N LYS A 182 11.38 -9.50 -18.58
CA LYS A 182 12.54 -9.39 -19.50
C LYS A 182 13.24 -8.04 -19.42
N ALA A 183 12.53 -6.99 -19.00
CA ALA A 183 13.11 -5.67 -18.74
C ALA A 183 13.75 -5.56 -17.35
N GLY A 184 13.72 -6.62 -16.54
CA GLY A 184 14.27 -6.63 -15.21
C GLY A 184 13.42 -5.89 -14.16
N VAL A 185 12.14 -5.62 -14.46
CA VAL A 185 11.20 -5.00 -13.51
C VAL A 185 10.40 -6.10 -12.83
N ARG A 186 10.44 -6.14 -11.49
CA ARG A 186 9.64 -7.06 -10.68
C ARG A 186 8.36 -6.38 -10.21
N CYS A 187 7.27 -7.14 -10.13
CA CYS A 187 6.01 -6.66 -9.57
C CYS A 187 5.43 -7.73 -8.65
N ASN A 188 5.22 -7.37 -7.39
CA ASN A 188 4.73 -8.27 -6.36
C ASN A 188 3.60 -7.64 -5.55
N THR A 189 2.86 -8.48 -4.84
CA THR A 189 1.74 -8.05 -4.00
C THR A 189 2.00 -8.40 -2.54
N VAL A 190 1.84 -7.43 -1.64
CA VAL A 190 1.71 -7.69 -0.20
C VAL A 190 0.23 -7.76 0.15
N ILE A 191 -0.15 -8.76 0.93
CA ILE A 191 -1.54 -9.01 1.36
C ILE A 191 -1.61 -8.91 2.89
N PRO A 192 -1.88 -7.70 3.43
CA PRO A 192 -2.07 -7.55 4.87
C PRO A 192 -3.36 -8.20 5.35
N GLY A 193 -3.31 -8.79 6.53
CA GLY A 193 -4.47 -9.19 7.31
C GLY A 193 -5.06 -8.02 8.12
N LEU A 194 -5.42 -8.32 9.36
CA LEU A 194 -5.86 -7.29 10.30
C LEU A 194 -4.65 -6.57 10.88
N MET A 195 -4.50 -5.28 10.53
CA MET A 195 -3.45 -4.41 11.04
C MET A 195 -3.99 -3.39 12.03
N HIS A 196 -3.31 -3.22 13.16
CA HIS A 196 -3.57 -2.15 14.11
C HIS A 196 -2.85 -0.87 13.63
N THR A 197 -3.61 -0.01 12.98
CA THR A 197 -3.16 1.28 12.47
C THR A 197 -4.18 2.35 12.87
N PRO A 198 -3.88 3.64 12.76
CA PRO A 198 -4.84 4.71 13.05
C PRO A 198 -6.17 4.59 12.32
N LEU A 199 -6.22 3.85 11.20
CA LEU A 199 -7.46 3.52 10.51
C LEU A 199 -8.47 2.79 11.41
N VAL A 200 -8.01 1.93 12.31
CA VAL A 200 -8.88 1.16 13.23
C VAL A 200 -9.60 2.12 14.17
N GLU A 201 -8.87 3.02 14.79
CA GLU A 201 -9.43 3.92 15.81
C GLU A 201 -10.21 5.09 15.22
N HIS A 202 -9.70 5.69 14.12
CA HIS A 202 -10.28 6.90 13.56
C HIS A 202 -11.40 6.65 12.53
N ARG A 203 -11.38 5.52 11.84
CA ARG A 203 -12.33 5.24 10.77
C ARG A 203 -13.26 4.08 11.08
N LEU A 204 -12.73 2.95 11.52
CA LEU A 204 -13.55 1.75 11.75
C LEU A 204 -14.48 1.91 12.94
N VAL A 205 -14.03 2.57 14.01
CA VAL A 205 -14.88 2.91 15.16
C VAL A 205 -16.11 3.70 14.72
N ARG A 206 -15.91 4.74 13.88
CA ARG A 206 -17.02 5.54 13.33
C ARG A 206 -17.93 4.74 12.41
N GLN A 207 -17.36 3.90 11.54
CA GLN A 207 -18.13 3.07 10.60
C GLN A 207 -18.96 1.99 11.29
N LEU A 208 -18.53 1.54 12.46
CA LEU A 208 -19.22 0.51 13.25
C LEU A 208 -20.22 1.11 14.24
N GLY A 209 -20.27 2.45 14.37
CA GLY A 209 -21.15 3.12 15.33
C GLY A 209 -20.83 2.80 16.79
N THR A 210 -19.60 2.36 17.08
CA THR A 210 -19.14 2.06 18.45
C THR A 210 -18.24 3.18 18.93
N ASN A 211 -18.33 3.48 20.24
CA ASN A 211 -17.38 4.38 20.92
C ASN A 211 -16.32 3.60 21.70
N ASP A 212 -16.35 2.27 21.64
CA ASP A 212 -15.41 1.39 22.36
C ASP A 212 -14.36 0.84 21.41
N ALA A 213 -13.28 1.61 21.25
CA ALA A 213 -12.12 1.20 20.46
C ALA A 213 -11.42 -0.02 21.06
N ALA A 214 -11.40 -0.15 22.40
CA ALA A 214 -10.73 -1.26 23.08
C ALA A 214 -11.44 -2.59 22.82
N ALA A 215 -12.77 -2.64 22.91
CA ALA A 215 -13.54 -3.82 22.55
C ALA A 215 -13.38 -4.21 21.09
N LEU A 216 -13.35 -3.22 20.18
CA LEU A 216 -13.09 -3.47 18.77
C LEU A 216 -11.69 -4.08 18.53
N ILE A 217 -10.67 -3.52 19.18
CA ILE A 217 -9.29 -4.02 19.10
C ILE A 217 -9.21 -5.45 19.64
N ALA A 218 -9.80 -5.72 20.81
CA ALA A 218 -9.85 -7.06 21.40
C ALA A 218 -10.53 -8.07 20.47
N LYS A 219 -11.71 -7.72 19.91
CA LYS A 219 -12.42 -8.55 18.94
C LYS A 219 -11.57 -8.86 17.71
N ARG A 220 -10.84 -7.87 17.18
CA ARG A 220 -9.98 -8.04 16.01
C ARG A 220 -8.75 -8.88 16.32
N ASN A 221 -8.14 -8.71 17.48
CA ASN A 221 -7.02 -9.55 17.94
C ASN A 221 -7.42 -11.02 18.04
N ALA A 222 -8.61 -11.32 18.57
CA ALA A 222 -9.12 -12.68 18.68
C ALA A 222 -9.38 -13.37 17.32
N GLN A 223 -9.50 -12.62 16.23
CA GLN A 223 -9.65 -13.18 14.87
C GLN A 223 -8.34 -13.60 14.23
N VAL A 224 -7.19 -13.20 14.79
CA VAL A 224 -5.87 -13.53 14.25
C VAL A 224 -5.31 -14.75 14.96
N PRO A 225 -4.91 -15.82 14.25
CA PRO A 225 -4.34 -17.02 14.87
C PRO A 225 -3.13 -16.76 15.77
N MET A 226 -2.31 -15.75 15.45
CA MET A 226 -1.21 -15.31 16.34
C MET A 226 -1.66 -14.54 17.58
N GLY A 227 -2.97 -14.40 17.82
CA GLY A 227 -3.55 -13.77 19.01
C GLY A 227 -3.53 -12.24 19.02
N LYS A 228 -2.96 -11.61 18.03
CA LYS A 228 -2.89 -10.14 17.89
C LYS A 228 -2.85 -9.70 16.43
N MET A 229 -3.39 -8.53 16.16
CA MET A 229 -3.19 -7.86 14.86
C MET A 229 -1.71 -7.60 14.63
N GLY A 230 -1.30 -7.59 13.37
CA GLY A 230 -0.04 -6.98 12.98
C GLY A 230 -0.10 -5.45 13.07
N ASP A 231 1.00 -4.78 12.79
CA ASP A 231 1.09 -3.33 12.72
C ASP A 231 1.60 -2.83 11.36
N ALA A 232 1.77 -1.52 11.23
CA ALA A 232 2.24 -0.90 9.99
C ALA A 232 3.68 -1.32 9.63
N TRP A 233 4.51 -1.66 10.62
CA TRP A 233 5.90 -2.05 10.41
C TRP A 233 6.00 -3.46 9.84
N ASP A 234 5.10 -4.38 10.22
CA ASP A 234 5.04 -5.71 9.62
C ASP A 234 4.82 -5.62 8.10
N VAL A 235 3.90 -4.73 7.69
CA VAL A 235 3.64 -4.46 6.27
C VAL A 235 4.84 -3.78 5.61
N ALA A 236 5.44 -2.77 6.27
CA ALA A 236 6.59 -2.05 5.73
C ALA A 236 7.79 -2.98 5.51
N HIS A 237 8.09 -3.88 6.44
CA HIS A 237 9.16 -4.87 6.28
C HIS A 237 8.94 -5.82 5.10
N ALA A 238 7.70 -6.28 4.89
CA ALA A 238 7.36 -7.11 3.74
C ALA A 238 7.51 -6.35 2.41
N VAL A 239 7.10 -5.07 2.37
CA VAL A 239 7.29 -4.20 1.21
C VAL A 239 8.78 -4.02 0.91
N LEU A 240 9.60 -3.72 1.91
CA LEU A 240 11.03 -3.55 1.74
C LEU A 240 11.69 -4.81 1.21
N PHE A 241 11.36 -5.98 1.78
CA PHE A 241 11.89 -7.25 1.28
C PHE A 241 11.60 -7.43 -0.21
N LEU A 242 10.34 -7.27 -0.63
CA LEU A 242 9.97 -7.44 -2.03
C LEU A 242 10.54 -6.35 -2.95
N ALA A 243 10.81 -5.15 -2.44
CA ALA A 243 11.44 -4.07 -3.19
C ALA A 243 12.97 -4.22 -3.31
N SER A 244 13.61 -5.00 -2.43
CA SER A 244 15.07 -5.13 -2.32
C SER A 244 15.68 -6.05 -3.37
N ASP A 245 17.00 -5.99 -3.49
CA ASP A 245 17.80 -6.89 -4.32
C ASP A 245 17.83 -8.33 -3.75
N GLU A 246 17.48 -8.53 -2.46
CA GLU A 246 17.31 -9.86 -1.85
C GLU A 246 16.14 -10.63 -2.47
N ALA A 247 15.16 -9.93 -3.04
CA ALA A 247 14.03 -10.50 -3.76
C ALA A 247 14.24 -10.53 -5.30
N LYS A 248 15.48 -10.48 -5.79
CA LYS A 248 15.80 -10.33 -7.23
C LYS A 248 15.21 -11.41 -8.13
N HIS A 249 14.86 -12.56 -7.60
CA HIS A 249 14.24 -13.69 -8.34
C HIS A 249 12.78 -13.91 -7.97
N ILE A 250 12.14 -12.93 -7.30
CA ILE A 250 10.74 -12.99 -6.87
C ILE A 250 9.94 -11.95 -7.65
N THR A 251 9.05 -12.42 -8.55
CA THR A 251 8.10 -11.59 -9.29
C THR A 251 6.79 -12.33 -9.49
N GLY A 252 5.66 -11.60 -9.48
CA GLY A 252 4.32 -12.16 -9.60
C GLY A 252 3.82 -12.86 -8.33
N THR A 253 4.52 -12.73 -7.19
CA THR A 253 4.16 -13.38 -5.94
C THR A 253 3.15 -12.60 -5.11
N GLU A 254 2.49 -13.32 -4.25
CA GLU A 254 1.61 -12.84 -3.18
C GLU A 254 2.28 -13.13 -1.83
N LEU A 255 2.64 -12.09 -1.09
CA LEU A 255 3.22 -12.24 0.25
C LEU A 255 2.17 -11.89 1.31
N LEU A 256 1.71 -12.90 2.02
CA LEU A 256 0.76 -12.77 3.11
C LEU A 256 1.44 -12.21 4.36
N VAL A 257 0.82 -11.19 4.97
CA VAL A 257 1.23 -10.60 6.25
C VAL A 257 -0.02 -10.54 7.11
N ASP A 258 -0.46 -11.68 7.63
CA ASP A 258 -1.82 -11.84 8.16
C ASP A 258 -1.93 -12.61 9.48
N GLY A 259 -0.79 -12.97 10.07
CA GLY A 259 -0.76 -13.73 11.32
C GLY A 259 -1.45 -15.10 11.25
N GLY A 260 -1.50 -15.69 10.03
CA GLY A 260 -2.07 -17.00 9.78
C GLY A 260 -3.55 -17.00 9.43
N MET A 261 -4.19 -15.84 9.28
CA MET A 261 -5.63 -15.76 9.00
C MET A 261 -6.06 -16.47 7.73
N SER A 262 -5.25 -16.44 6.67
CA SER A 262 -5.57 -17.11 5.41
C SER A 262 -5.41 -18.64 5.47
N ALA A 263 -4.55 -19.13 6.36
CA ALA A 263 -4.25 -20.54 6.51
C ALA A 263 -5.16 -21.25 7.54
N ALA A 264 -5.80 -20.50 8.43
CA ALA A 264 -6.69 -21.06 9.44
C ALA A 264 -8.01 -21.56 8.80
N MET A 265 -8.48 -22.73 9.26
CA MET A 265 -9.85 -23.14 9.02
C MET A 265 -10.82 -22.31 9.87
N PRO A 266 -12.06 -22.08 9.39
CA PRO A 266 -13.08 -21.35 10.14
C PRO A 266 -13.46 -22.08 11.43
#